data_f48c477e5150bcce74342db964ef8527
#
_entry.id   f48c477e5150bcce74342db964ef8527
#
_cell.length_a   1.000
_cell.length_b   1.000
_cell.length_c   1.000
_cell.angle_alpha   90.00
_cell.angle_beta   90.00
_cell.angle_gamma   90.00
#
_symmetry.space_group_name_H-M   'P 1'
#
loop_
_entity.id
_entity.type
_entity.pdbx_description
1 polymer ?
#
loop_
_entity_poly.entity_id
_entity_poly.type
_entity_poly.pdbx_seq_one_letter_code
_entity_poly.pdbx_strand_id
1 'polypeptide(L)'
;MISLNYRDSRPIYEQIKDGFKKLIATGAIGTDEKLPSVRALATQLSINPNTIQRAYAELENEGYTYSIPGKGSFAAPRSEADQARRAELKEQFRALAAELCGLGVKEEELYALIKEVST
;
A
#
# COMPACT_ATOMS: atom_id res chain seq x y z
N MET A 1 -5.73 -12.71 6.66
CA MET A 1 -4.59 -11.84 6.37
C MET A 1 -4.82 -10.95 5.16
N ILE A 2 -4.73 -11.43 3.94
CA ILE A 2 -5.09 -10.64 2.76
C ILE A 2 -6.51 -10.99 2.35
N SER A 3 -7.40 -9.99 2.38
CA SER A 3 -8.79 -10.16 1.97
C SER A 3 -9.01 -9.51 0.62
N LEU A 4 -9.59 -10.26 -0.31
CA LEU A 4 -9.92 -9.76 -1.63
C LEU A 4 -11.40 -9.48 -1.72
N ASN A 5 -11.73 -8.35 -2.37
CA ASN A 5 -13.10 -7.97 -2.62
C ASN A 5 -13.31 -7.88 -4.13
N TYR A 6 -13.95 -8.89 -4.69
CA TYR A 6 -14.20 -8.95 -6.14
C TYR A 6 -15.24 -7.93 -6.62
N ARG A 7 -15.96 -7.29 -5.68
CA ARG A 7 -16.90 -6.22 -6.00
C ARG A 7 -16.22 -4.85 -6.06
N ASP A 8 -15.01 -4.75 -5.53
CA ASP A 8 -14.20 -3.53 -5.61
C ASP A 8 -13.77 -3.33 -7.06
N SER A 9 -13.89 -2.11 -7.56
CA SER A 9 -13.50 -1.76 -8.93
C SER A 9 -11.99 -1.77 -9.13
N ARG A 10 -11.20 -1.76 -8.05
CA ARG A 10 -9.75 -1.76 -8.15
C ARG A 10 -9.25 -3.13 -8.61
N PRO A 11 -8.20 -3.15 -9.45
CA PRO A 11 -7.58 -4.42 -9.86
C PRO A 11 -7.14 -5.24 -8.65
N ILE A 12 -7.15 -6.55 -8.81
CA ILE A 12 -6.76 -7.48 -7.73
C ILE A 12 -5.33 -7.21 -7.25
N TYR A 13 -4.38 -6.94 -8.16
CA TYR A 13 -3.01 -6.68 -7.74
C TYR A 13 -2.89 -5.46 -6.82
N GLU A 14 -3.72 -4.45 -7.02
CA GLU A 14 -3.74 -3.27 -6.14
C GLU A 14 -4.27 -3.60 -4.76
N GLN A 15 -5.28 -4.45 -4.68
CA GLN A 15 -5.82 -4.90 -3.39
C GLN A 15 -4.79 -5.70 -2.61
N ILE A 16 -4.05 -6.57 -3.28
CA ILE A 16 -2.97 -7.36 -2.67
C ILE A 16 -1.87 -6.43 -2.17
N LYS A 17 -1.45 -5.49 -3.00
CA LYS A 17 -0.42 -4.52 -2.65
C LYS A 17 -0.85 -3.70 -1.43
N ASP A 18 -2.04 -3.15 -1.44
CA ASP A 18 -2.56 -2.34 -0.33
C ASP A 18 -2.69 -3.14 0.96
N GLY A 19 -3.09 -4.40 0.85
CA GLY A 19 -3.16 -5.29 2.01
C GLY A 19 -1.79 -5.47 2.67
N PHE A 20 -0.75 -5.72 1.89
CA PHE A 20 0.60 -5.86 2.43
C PHE A 20 1.14 -4.54 2.96
N LYS A 21 0.86 -3.41 2.30
CA LYS A 21 1.27 -2.10 2.81
C LYS A 21 0.76 -1.87 4.22
N LYS A 22 -0.50 -2.16 4.46
CA LYS A 22 -1.11 -2.00 5.79
C LYS A 22 -0.47 -2.93 6.81
N LEU A 23 -0.26 -4.20 6.45
CA LEU A 23 0.34 -5.18 7.37
C LEU A 23 1.76 -4.78 7.76
N ILE A 24 2.54 -4.28 6.81
CA ILE A 24 3.92 -3.86 7.06
C ILE A 24 3.94 -2.56 7.86
N ALA A 25 3.14 -1.58 7.47
CA ALA A 25 3.10 -0.27 8.13
C ALA A 25 2.64 -0.37 9.59
N THR A 26 1.70 -1.26 9.88
CA THR A 26 1.20 -1.46 11.26
C THR A 26 2.08 -2.37 12.09
N GLY A 27 3.04 -3.06 11.48
CA GLY A 27 3.90 -4.02 12.17
C GLY A 27 3.28 -5.41 12.31
N ALA A 28 2.11 -5.65 11.71
CA ALA A 28 1.51 -6.99 11.69
C ALA A 28 2.43 -7.98 10.98
N ILE A 29 3.11 -7.52 9.92
CA ILE A 29 4.27 -8.21 9.36
C ILE A 29 5.47 -7.45 9.89
N GLY A 30 6.34 -8.14 10.62
CA GLY A 30 7.48 -7.51 11.28
C GLY A 30 8.61 -7.16 10.32
N THR A 31 9.51 -6.30 10.79
CA THR A 31 10.71 -5.91 10.05
C THR A 31 11.51 -7.15 9.66
N ASP A 32 11.91 -7.22 8.40
CA ASP A 32 12.70 -8.31 7.84
C ASP A 32 11.99 -9.67 7.83
N GLU A 33 10.70 -9.68 8.12
CA GLU A 33 9.91 -10.90 8.02
C GLU A 33 9.71 -11.26 6.55
N LYS A 34 9.86 -12.54 6.23
CA LYS A 34 9.71 -13.04 4.86
C LYS A 34 8.24 -13.06 4.46
N LEU A 35 7.92 -12.52 3.29
CA LEU A 35 6.60 -12.63 2.71
C LEU A 35 6.40 -14.03 2.11
N PRO A 36 5.14 -14.49 1.99
CA PRO A 36 4.87 -15.74 1.27
C PRO A 36 5.45 -15.68 -0.14
N SER A 37 5.90 -16.82 -0.67
CA SER A 37 6.37 -16.84 -2.03
C SER A 37 5.23 -16.51 -2.99
N VAL A 38 5.57 -16.01 -4.18
CA VAL A 38 4.57 -15.70 -5.22
C VAL A 38 3.71 -16.94 -5.49
N ARG A 39 4.34 -18.10 -5.66
CA ARG A 39 3.63 -19.32 -5.94
C ARG A 39 2.70 -19.75 -4.80
N ALA A 40 3.19 -19.68 -3.57
CA ALA A 40 2.40 -20.07 -2.40
C ALA A 40 1.17 -19.16 -2.26
N LEU A 41 1.36 -17.87 -2.39
CA LEU A 41 0.25 -16.91 -2.25
C LEU A 41 -0.74 -17.07 -3.41
N ALA A 42 -0.26 -17.26 -4.62
CA ALA A 42 -1.11 -17.48 -5.79
C ALA A 42 -2.00 -18.70 -5.59
N THR A 43 -1.43 -19.79 -5.07
CA THR A 43 -2.17 -21.01 -4.77
C THR A 43 -3.19 -20.77 -3.68
N GLN A 44 -2.79 -20.11 -2.60
CA GLN A 44 -3.65 -19.82 -1.45
C GLN A 44 -4.86 -18.97 -1.83
N LEU A 45 -4.65 -17.97 -2.68
CA LEU A 45 -5.71 -17.04 -3.10
C LEU A 45 -6.42 -17.47 -4.37
N SER A 46 -5.96 -18.54 -5.03
CA SER A 46 -6.46 -18.99 -6.32
C SER A 46 -6.37 -17.89 -7.38
N ILE A 47 -5.22 -17.24 -7.46
CA ILE A 47 -4.96 -16.11 -8.35
C ILE A 47 -3.75 -16.41 -9.22
N ASN A 48 -3.73 -15.82 -10.43
CA ASN A 48 -2.61 -15.94 -11.35
C ASN A 48 -1.31 -15.46 -10.68
N PRO A 49 -0.23 -16.26 -10.70
CA PRO A 49 1.05 -15.83 -10.14
C PRO A 49 1.58 -14.52 -10.71
N ASN A 50 1.27 -14.18 -11.95
CA ASN A 50 1.70 -12.91 -12.56
C ASN A 50 1.06 -11.71 -11.85
N THR A 51 -0.17 -11.85 -11.37
CA THR A 51 -0.84 -10.81 -10.58
C THR A 51 -0.13 -10.59 -9.25
N ILE A 52 0.26 -11.68 -8.58
CA ILE A 52 1.02 -11.59 -7.33
C ILE A 52 2.39 -10.97 -7.59
N GLN A 53 3.06 -11.41 -8.65
CA GLN A 53 4.38 -10.89 -9.03
C GLN A 53 4.34 -9.39 -9.25
N ARG A 54 3.30 -8.89 -9.92
CA ARG A 54 3.12 -7.46 -10.15
C ARG A 54 2.96 -6.70 -8.83
N ALA A 55 2.13 -7.21 -7.92
CA ALA A 55 1.94 -6.59 -6.61
C ALA A 55 3.26 -6.53 -5.84
N TYR A 56 4.03 -7.61 -5.83
CA TYR A 56 5.31 -7.68 -5.14
C TYR A 56 6.35 -6.72 -5.75
N ALA A 57 6.40 -6.64 -7.07
CA ALA A 57 7.32 -5.72 -7.75
C ALA A 57 7.01 -4.27 -7.38
N GLU A 58 5.74 -3.91 -7.33
CA GLU A 58 5.34 -2.55 -6.96
C GLU A 58 5.63 -2.26 -5.49
N LEU A 59 5.42 -3.23 -4.59
CA LEU A 59 5.79 -3.09 -3.18
C LEU A 59 7.27 -2.78 -3.02
N GLU A 60 8.12 -3.46 -3.77
CA GLU A 60 9.56 -3.23 -3.72
C GLU A 60 9.92 -1.86 -4.27
N ASN A 61 9.33 -1.48 -5.41
CA ASN A 61 9.58 -0.15 -6.01
C ASN A 61 9.15 0.97 -5.07
N GLU A 62 8.11 0.76 -4.27
CA GLU A 62 7.59 1.76 -3.34
C GLU A 62 8.26 1.72 -1.97
N GLY A 63 9.23 0.83 -1.75
CA GLY A 63 10.03 0.80 -0.52
C GLY A 63 9.45 -0.02 0.63
N TYR A 64 8.39 -0.78 0.40
CA TYR A 64 7.77 -1.60 1.45
C TYR A 64 8.45 -2.94 1.65
N THR A 65 9.13 -3.44 0.63
CA THR A 65 9.80 -4.73 0.68
C THR A 65 11.16 -4.64 -0.01
N TYR A 66 11.99 -5.65 0.22
CA TYR A 66 13.23 -5.83 -0.51
C TYR A 66 13.39 -7.32 -0.85
N SER A 67 14.12 -7.60 -1.91
CA SER A 67 14.35 -8.97 -2.36
C SER A 67 15.78 -9.40 -2.09
N ILE A 68 15.93 -10.65 -1.70
CA ILE A 68 17.24 -11.31 -1.63
C ILE A 68 17.23 -12.44 -2.65
N PRO A 69 18.09 -12.38 -3.68
CA PRO A 69 18.12 -13.43 -4.70
C PRO A 69 18.23 -14.82 -4.10
N GLY A 70 17.38 -15.73 -4.56
CA GLY A 70 17.34 -17.11 -4.08
C GLY A 70 16.65 -17.30 -2.73
N LYS A 71 16.27 -16.22 -2.04
CA LYS A 71 15.64 -16.32 -0.71
C LYS A 71 14.21 -15.77 -0.69
N GLY A 72 13.89 -14.77 -1.50
CA GLY A 72 12.55 -14.23 -1.61
C GLY A 72 12.42 -12.77 -1.26
N SER A 73 11.20 -12.34 -0.95
CA SER A 73 10.87 -10.97 -0.58
C SER A 73 10.66 -10.85 0.92
N PHE A 74 11.13 -9.76 1.49
CA PHE A 74 11.11 -9.51 2.93
C PHE A 74 10.55 -8.13 3.20
N ALA A 75 9.85 -7.95 4.33
CA ALA A 75 9.34 -6.65 4.73
C ALA A 75 10.49 -5.71 5.06
N ALA A 76 10.46 -4.49 4.50
CA ALA A 76 11.43 -3.47 4.81
C ALA A 76 11.28 -3.00 6.26
N PRO A 77 12.34 -2.40 6.85
CA PRO A 77 12.24 -1.82 8.19
C PRO A 77 11.02 -0.90 8.29
N ARG A 78 10.32 -0.95 9.41
CA ARG A 78 9.06 -0.22 9.60
C ARG A 78 9.20 1.28 9.35
N SER A 79 10.32 1.87 9.74
CA SER A 79 10.59 3.29 9.51
C SER A 79 10.56 3.65 8.03
N GLU A 80 11.12 2.79 7.17
CA GLU A 80 11.12 3.00 5.73
C GLU A 80 9.72 2.83 5.15
N ALA A 81 9.00 1.80 5.61
CA ALA A 81 7.61 1.57 5.19
C ALA A 81 6.71 2.74 5.61
N ASP A 82 6.89 3.26 6.83
CA ASP A 82 6.13 4.41 7.31
C ASP A 82 6.40 5.65 6.45
N GLN A 83 7.67 5.90 6.10
CA GLN A 83 8.04 7.02 5.24
C GLN A 83 7.43 6.88 3.85
N ALA A 84 7.49 5.70 3.27
CA ALA A 84 6.92 5.42 1.96
C ALA A 84 5.40 5.66 1.98
N ARG A 85 4.73 5.19 3.01
CA ARG A 85 3.27 5.37 3.16
C ARG A 85 2.90 6.85 3.34
N ARG A 86 3.66 7.59 4.13
CA ARG A 86 3.43 9.03 4.30
C ARG A 86 3.57 9.78 2.99
N ALA A 87 4.61 9.47 2.22
CA ALA A 87 4.83 10.14 0.92
C ALA A 87 3.68 9.87 -0.03
N GLU A 88 3.21 8.62 -0.09
CA GLU A 88 2.08 8.23 -0.93
C GLU A 88 0.80 8.95 -0.52
N LEU A 89 0.50 8.97 0.78
CA LEU A 89 -0.71 9.63 1.29
C LEU A 89 -0.68 11.13 1.06
N LYS A 90 0.49 11.76 1.19
CA LYS A 90 0.64 13.19 0.89
C LYS A 90 0.34 13.49 -0.58
N GLU A 91 0.77 12.61 -1.47
CA GLU A 91 0.51 12.76 -2.90
C GLU A 91 -0.98 12.63 -3.20
N GLN A 92 -1.64 11.66 -2.60
CA GLN A 92 -3.10 11.51 -2.71
C GLN A 92 -3.82 12.74 -2.16
N PHE A 93 -3.35 13.26 -1.04
CA PHE A 93 -3.91 14.46 -0.43
C PHE A 93 -3.80 15.67 -1.36
N ARG A 94 -2.64 15.85 -2.00
CA ARG A 94 -2.46 16.96 -2.96
C ARG A 94 -3.44 16.86 -4.10
N ALA A 95 -3.63 15.66 -4.64
CA ALA A 95 -4.55 15.44 -5.76
C ALA A 95 -5.99 15.73 -5.35
N LEU A 96 -6.41 15.27 -4.18
CA LEU A 96 -7.76 15.52 -3.67
C LEU A 96 -7.99 17.00 -3.37
N ALA A 97 -7.00 17.66 -2.77
CA ALA A 97 -7.09 19.08 -2.48
C ALA A 97 -7.20 19.90 -3.76
N ALA A 98 -6.41 19.55 -4.77
CA ALA A 98 -6.45 20.23 -6.07
C ALA A 98 -7.82 20.08 -6.73
N GLU A 99 -8.41 18.90 -6.66
CA GLU A 99 -9.74 18.66 -7.21
C GLU A 99 -10.81 19.47 -6.47
N LEU A 100 -10.74 19.52 -5.15
CA LEU A 100 -11.66 20.31 -4.35
C LEU A 100 -11.55 21.79 -4.68
N CYS A 101 -10.32 22.30 -4.83
CA CYS A 101 -10.11 23.71 -5.23
C CYS A 101 -10.70 23.96 -6.62
N GLY A 102 -10.57 23.03 -7.54
CA GLY A 102 -11.18 23.11 -8.87
C GLY A 102 -12.70 23.17 -8.82
N LEU A 103 -13.30 22.59 -7.79
CA LEU A 103 -14.75 22.63 -7.57
C LEU A 103 -15.20 23.87 -6.77
N GLY A 104 -14.26 24.79 -6.47
CA GLY A 104 -14.58 26.05 -5.81
C GLY A 104 -14.45 26.02 -4.29
N VAL A 105 -13.91 24.97 -3.70
CA VAL A 105 -13.66 24.90 -2.27
C VAL A 105 -12.48 25.81 -1.91
N LYS A 106 -12.65 26.68 -0.92
CA LYS A 106 -11.63 27.66 -0.52
C LYS A 106 -10.65 27.06 0.48
N GLU A 107 -9.45 27.68 0.56
CA GLU A 107 -8.40 27.24 1.47
C GLU A 107 -8.88 27.16 2.93
N GLU A 108 -9.66 28.12 3.37
CA GLU A 108 -10.17 28.16 4.74
C GLU A 108 -10.98 26.90 5.07
N GLU A 109 -11.77 26.44 4.10
CA GLU A 109 -12.57 25.23 4.28
C GLU A 109 -11.69 23.99 4.35
N LEU A 110 -10.63 23.94 3.52
CA LEU A 110 -9.67 22.84 3.57
C LEU A 110 -8.94 22.80 4.90
N TYR A 111 -8.52 23.95 5.42
CA TYR A 111 -7.87 24.02 6.73
C TYR A 111 -8.82 23.57 7.85
N ALA A 112 -10.10 23.89 7.73
CA ALA A 112 -11.09 23.46 8.71
C ALA A 112 -11.23 21.93 8.72
N LEU A 113 -11.22 21.31 7.55
CA LEU A 113 -11.26 19.85 7.42
C LEU A 113 -10.04 19.19 8.06
N ILE A 114 -8.86 19.77 7.84
CA ILE A 114 -7.63 19.27 8.45
C ILE A 114 -7.72 19.34 9.98
N LYS A 115 -8.23 20.43 10.52
CA LYS A 115 -8.39 20.58 11.97
C LYS A 115 -9.33 19.54 12.56
N GLU A 116 -10.38 19.16 11.84
CA GLU A 116 -11.32 18.14 12.31
C GLU A 116 -10.64 16.80 12.59
N VAL A 117 -9.62 16.44 11.80
CA VAL A 117 -8.97 15.13 11.91
C VAL A 117 -7.67 15.16 12.68
N SER A 118 -7.13 16.32 13.00
CA SER A 118 -5.81 16.46 13.63
C SER A 118 -5.82 16.53 15.15
N THR A 119 -6.98 16.45 15.77
CA THR A 119 -7.11 16.51 17.24
C THR A 119 -7.11 15.15 17.89
#